data_6a6916285eaa54f1352dc8fdbc1ff10d
#
_entry.id   6a6916285eaa54f1352dc8fdbc1ff10d
#
_cell.length_a   1.000
_cell.length_b   1.000
_cell.length_c   1.000
_cell.angle_alpha   90.00
_cell.angle_beta   90.00
_cell.angle_gamma   90.00
#
_symmetry.space_group_name_H-M   'P 1'
#
loop_
_entity.id
_entity.type
_entity.pdbx_description
1 polymer ?
#
loop_
_entity_poly.entity_id
_entity_poly.type
_entity_poly.pdbx_seq_one_letter_code
_entity_poly.pdbx_strand_id
1 'polypeptide(L)'
;MKKIILLPIILFLLDCSENKSYGVRGTILEVRKESNEFLIHHDEIPGFMMAMTMPFRLADSLDINKYQVGDSLKFKLIMSENRAIASRFQLLGKGTLQVTDDMWDDEYTALEIGELFTDITLLDLDSNTVSLSNSDGKFRLISYIFTRCPMPNMCPAVVVKNQYLARVFNDIPEIEFLLVSFDYIYDTPSILKINYGSLVESNSNLKAYSSFGHINDIFTLGGQSQVSFWGIEENDIGHSLRSVLIDPERRLLKAFDGMDWRPDATERDIRNILKAYSL
;
A
#
# COMPACT_ATOMS: atom_id res chain seq x y z
N MET A 1 43.00 48.52 -30.05
CA MET A 1 42.58 47.76 -28.89
C MET A 1 41.19 47.19 -29.20
N LYS A 2 41.09 45.86 -29.57
CA LYS A 2 39.84 45.22 -29.89
C LYS A 2 39.31 44.57 -28.58
N LYS A 3 38.16 45.01 -28.11
CA LYS A 3 37.45 44.39 -26.95
C LYS A 3 36.74 43.13 -27.45
N ILE A 4 37.19 41.97 -26.94
CA ILE A 4 36.50 40.69 -27.13
C ILE A 4 35.39 40.63 -26.07
N ILE A 5 34.13 40.65 -26.52
CA ILE A 5 32.95 40.40 -25.66
C ILE A 5 32.76 38.91 -25.60
N LEU A 6 33.04 38.31 -24.43
CA LEU A 6 32.70 36.91 -24.12
C LEU A 6 31.22 36.86 -23.78
N LEU A 7 30.44 36.25 -24.65
CA LEU A 7 29.02 35.95 -24.40
C LEU A 7 28.95 34.65 -23.55
N PRO A 8 28.31 34.63 -22.35
CA PRO A 8 28.19 33.39 -21.60
C PRO A 8 27.14 32.49 -22.28
N ILE A 9 27.59 31.31 -22.73
CA ILE A 9 26.69 30.24 -23.17
C ILE A 9 26.03 29.69 -21.94
N ILE A 10 24.76 30.05 -21.70
CA ILE A 10 23.90 29.39 -20.68
C ILE A 10 23.48 28.06 -21.28
N LEU A 11 24.11 26.99 -20.78
CA LEU A 11 23.72 25.61 -21.08
C LEU A 11 22.45 25.31 -20.29
N PHE A 12 21.29 25.41 -20.95
CA PHE A 12 20.04 24.86 -20.42
C PHE A 12 20.19 23.35 -20.40
N LEU A 13 20.47 22.76 -19.21
CA LEU A 13 20.29 21.37 -18.96
C LEU A 13 18.76 21.14 -18.94
N LEU A 14 18.21 20.69 -20.06
CA LEU A 14 16.89 20.10 -20.10
C LEU A 14 16.98 18.78 -19.36
N ASP A 15 16.63 18.81 -18.07
CA ASP A 15 16.39 17.62 -17.27
C ASP A 15 15.10 16.98 -17.82
N CYS A 16 15.27 16.08 -18.77
CA CYS A 16 14.18 15.28 -19.31
C CYS A 16 14.00 14.13 -18.33
N SER A 17 13.09 14.25 -17.36
CA SER A 17 12.68 13.12 -16.53
C SER A 17 12.13 12.05 -17.47
N GLU A 18 12.91 10.98 -17.70
CA GLU A 18 12.54 9.88 -18.59
C GLU A 18 11.40 9.09 -17.95
N ASN A 19 10.18 9.29 -18.44
CA ASN A 19 9.05 8.45 -18.11
C ASN A 19 9.35 7.01 -18.57
N LYS A 20 9.57 6.10 -17.64
CA LYS A 20 9.74 4.67 -17.94
C LYS A 20 8.39 4.09 -18.37
N SER A 21 8.38 3.20 -19.34
CA SER A 21 7.15 2.52 -19.75
C SER A 21 7.38 1.02 -19.92
N TYR A 22 6.45 0.25 -19.40
CA TYR A 22 6.47 -1.21 -19.42
C TYR A 22 5.29 -1.77 -20.22
N GLY A 23 5.53 -2.86 -20.96
CA GLY A 23 4.45 -3.62 -21.58
C GLY A 23 3.90 -4.63 -20.58
N VAL A 24 2.61 -4.56 -20.29
CA VAL A 24 1.95 -5.43 -19.33
C VAL A 24 0.92 -6.29 -20.04
N ARG A 25 0.76 -7.55 -19.59
CA ARG A 25 -0.35 -8.44 -19.93
C ARG A 25 -1.05 -8.83 -18.64
N GLY A 26 -2.35 -9.06 -18.71
CA GLY A 26 -3.09 -9.55 -17.55
C GLY A 26 -4.57 -9.69 -17.83
N THR A 27 -5.30 -10.17 -16.83
CA THR A 27 -6.76 -10.40 -16.89
C THR A 27 -7.46 -9.48 -15.89
N ILE A 28 -8.54 -8.82 -16.32
CA ILE A 28 -9.36 -7.97 -15.42
C ILE A 28 -10.11 -8.87 -14.45
N LEU A 29 -9.91 -8.64 -13.15
CA LEU A 29 -10.65 -9.29 -12.07
C LEU A 29 -11.80 -8.41 -11.56
N GLU A 30 -11.64 -7.06 -11.63
CA GLU A 30 -12.65 -6.11 -11.17
C GLU A 30 -12.57 -4.81 -11.99
N VAL A 31 -13.73 -4.20 -12.25
CA VAL A 31 -13.84 -2.89 -12.91
C VAL A 31 -14.35 -1.85 -11.91
N ARG A 32 -13.48 -0.96 -11.46
CA ARG A 32 -13.74 0.08 -10.45
C ARG A 32 -14.00 1.42 -11.14
N LYS A 33 -15.26 1.68 -11.48
CA LYS A 33 -15.64 2.88 -12.24
C LYS A 33 -15.45 4.18 -11.46
N GLU A 34 -15.72 4.16 -10.16
CA GLU A 34 -15.63 5.35 -9.29
C GLU A 34 -14.19 5.86 -9.14
N SER A 35 -13.23 4.97 -9.01
CA SER A 35 -11.80 5.30 -8.91
C SER A 35 -11.08 5.33 -10.26
N ASN A 36 -11.75 5.01 -11.37
CA ASN A 36 -11.19 4.87 -12.71
C ASN A 36 -10.01 3.89 -12.74
N GLU A 37 -10.25 2.67 -12.24
CA GLU A 37 -9.23 1.62 -12.09
C GLU A 37 -9.73 0.27 -12.58
N PHE A 38 -8.79 -0.56 -13.04
CA PHE A 38 -8.97 -2.00 -13.15
C PHE A 38 -8.15 -2.71 -12.08
N LEU A 39 -8.74 -3.66 -11.36
CA LEU A 39 -7.99 -4.68 -10.65
C LEU A 39 -7.60 -5.75 -11.68
N ILE A 40 -6.30 -5.93 -11.91
CA ILE A 40 -5.77 -6.83 -12.92
C ILE A 40 -4.80 -7.81 -12.27
N HIS A 41 -5.00 -9.11 -12.53
CA HIS A 41 -3.97 -10.10 -12.38
C HIS A 41 -3.05 -10.03 -13.59
N HIS A 42 -1.81 -9.59 -13.42
CA HIS A 42 -0.86 -9.40 -14.52
C HIS A 42 0.28 -10.42 -14.47
N ASP A 43 0.75 -10.80 -15.65
CA ASP A 43 1.94 -11.63 -15.81
C ASP A 43 3.19 -10.88 -15.28
N GLU A 44 4.29 -11.62 -15.07
CA GLU A 44 5.58 -10.99 -14.79
C GLU A 44 5.90 -9.87 -15.79
N ILE A 45 6.34 -8.74 -15.28
CA ILE A 45 6.88 -7.63 -16.07
C ILE A 45 8.41 -7.70 -15.97
N PRO A 46 9.10 -8.27 -16.99
CA PRO A 46 10.51 -8.57 -16.92
C PRO A 46 11.37 -7.37 -16.53
N GLY A 47 12.22 -7.53 -15.51
CA GLY A 47 13.12 -6.49 -15.03
C GLY A 47 12.42 -5.38 -14.24
N PHE A 48 11.14 -5.57 -13.88
CA PHE A 48 10.37 -4.59 -13.12
C PHE A 48 9.62 -5.18 -11.93
N MET A 49 8.69 -6.12 -12.16
CA MET A 49 7.95 -6.76 -11.07
C MET A 49 7.51 -8.18 -11.45
N MET A 50 7.33 -9.01 -10.45
CA MET A 50 6.76 -10.36 -10.59
C MET A 50 5.28 -10.31 -10.97
N ALA A 51 4.72 -11.46 -11.35
CA ALA A 51 3.28 -11.60 -11.52
C ALA A 51 2.57 -11.29 -10.21
N MET A 52 1.46 -10.52 -10.29
CA MET A 52 0.66 -10.18 -9.11
C MET A 52 -0.71 -9.60 -9.51
N THR A 53 -1.59 -9.52 -8.54
CA THR A 53 -2.87 -8.81 -8.68
C THR A 53 -2.80 -7.45 -8.02
N MET A 54 -3.04 -6.38 -8.79
CA MET A 54 -3.01 -5.02 -8.26
C MET A 54 -3.97 -4.10 -9.02
N PRO A 55 -4.39 -2.96 -8.42
CA PRO A 55 -5.16 -1.94 -9.12
C PRO A 55 -4.27 -1.15 -10.08
N PHE A 56 -4.77 -0.94 -11.29
CA PHE A 56 -4.17 -0.07 -12.30
C PHE A 56 -5.04 1.14 -12.56
N ARG A 57 -4.53 2.33 -12.26
CA ARG A 57 -5.20 3.58 -12.61
C ARG A 57 -5.16 3.79 -14.10
N LEU A 58 -6.31 4.09 -14.68
CA LEU A 58 -6.47 4.24 -16.12
C LEU A 58 -6.20 5.67 -16.57
N ALA A 59 -5.71 5.82 -17.80
CA ALA A 59 -5.65 7.14 -18.41
C ALA A 59 -7.07 7.69 -18.64
N ASP A 60 -7.29 8.99 -18.40
CA ASP A 60 -8.60 9.65 -18.51
C ASP A 60 -9.24 9.51 -19.90
N SER A 61 -8.44 9.25 -20.93
CA SER A 61 -8.90 9.02 -22.31
C SER A 61 -9.48 7.63 -22.57
N LEU A 62 -9.39 6.72 -21.60
CA LEU A 62 -9.89 5.36 -21.74
C LEU A 62 -11.39 5.29 -21.43
N ASP A 63 -12.17 4.72 -22.34
CA ASP A 63 -13.57 4.39 -22.06
C ASP A 63 -13.64 3.05 -21.30
N ILE A 64 -13.76 3.15 -19.98
CA ILE A 64 -13.79 2.01 -19.06
C ILE A 64 -14.95 1.05 -19.35
N ASN A 65 -16.06 1.53 -19.95
CA ASN A 65 -17.25 0.71 -20.22
C ASN A 65 -17.05 -0.29 -21.37
N LYS A 66 -15.95 -0.20 -22.10
CA LYS A 66 -15.60 -1.16 -23.17
C LYS A 66 -15.01 -2.46 -22.64
N TYR A 67 -14.71 -2.53 -21.36
CA TYR A 67 -14.01 -3.65 -20.74
C TYR A 67 -14.84 -4.27 -19.63
N GLN A 68 -14.65 -5.57 -19.41
CA GLN A 68 -15.39 -6.31 -18.41
C GLN A 68 -14.48 -7.33 -17.69
N VAL A 69 -14.93 -7.80 -16.55
CA VAL A 69 -14.28 -8.88 -15.80
C VAL A 69 -14.04 -10.09 -16.70
N GLY A 70 -12.86 -10.69 -16.62
CA GLY A 70 -12.41 -11.80 -17.45
C GLY A 70 -11.81 -11.38 -18.78
N ASP A 71 -11.73 -10.10 -19.13
CA ASP A 71 -11.01 -9.66 -20.33
C ASP A 71 -9.50 -9.79 -20.12
N SER A 72 -8.83 -10.49 -21.04
CA SER A 72 -7.38 -10.53 -21.11
C SER A 72 -6.87 -9.38 -21.95
N LEU A 73 -5.91 -8.64 -21.43
CA LEU A 73 -5.44 -7.37 -21.97
C LEU A 73 -3.92 -7.34 -22.16
N LYS A 74 -3.51 -6.53 -23.13
CA LYS A 74 -2.16 -5.98 -23.19
C LYS A 74 -2.24 -4.47 -23.13
N PHE A 75 -1.38 -3.83 -22.32
CA PHE A 75 -1.37 -2.38 -22.16
C PHE A 75 0.02 -1.84 -21.84
N LYS A 76 0.16 -0.52 -21.79
CA LYS A 76 1.37 0.18 -21.39
C LYS A 76 1.18 0.75 -19.98
N LEU A 77 2.08 0.40 -19.06
CA LEU A 77 2.21 1.04 -17.77
C LEU A 77 3.27 2.14 -17.90
N ILE A 78 2.86 3.38 -17.73
CA ILE A 78 3.73 4.56 -17.78
C ILE A 78 4.02 5.00 -16.36
N MET A 79 5.31 4.99 -16.00
CA MET A 79 5.81 5.38 -14.69
C MET A 79 6.38 6.77 -14.73
N SER A 80 5.95 7.64 -13.84
CA SER A 80 6.58 8.91 -13.49
C SER A 80 6.97 8.90 -12.03
N GLU A 81 7.68 9.92 -11.54
CA GLU A 81 8.15 9.98 -10.14
C GLU A 81 7.06 9.70 -9.09
N ASN A 82 5.82 10.13 -9.35
CA ASN A 82 4.73 10.06 -8.37
C ASN A 82 3.47 9.35 -8.90
N ARG A 83 3.49 8.81 -10.11
CA ARG A 83 2.29 8.21 -10.74
C ARG A 83 2.65 7.03 -11.62
N ALA A 84 1.77 6.04 -11.59
CA ALA A 84 1.73 4.94 -12.53
C ALA A 84 0.37 4.95 -13.24
N ILE A 85 0.37 5.08 -14.57
CA ILE A 85 -0.85 5.17 -15.38
C ILE A 85 -0.86 4.08 -16.43
N ALA A 86 -1.94 3.32 -16.47
CA ALA A 86 -2.18 2.31 -17.49
C ALA A 86 -2.88 2.94 -18.72
N SER A 87 -2.35 2.67 -19.90
CA SER A 87 -2.80 3.27 -21.16
C SER A 87 -2.61 2.32 -22.33
N ARG A 88 -3.15 2.65 -23.50
CA ARG A 88 -2.99 1.91 -24.77
C ARG A 88 -3.42 0.44 -24.66
N PHE A 89 -4.60 0.24 -24.09
CA PHE A 89 -5.17 -1.10 -23.91
C PHE A 89 -5.52 -1.76 -25.24
N GLN A 90 -5.18 -3.04 -25.35
CA GLN A 90 -5.55 -3.93 -26.43
C GLN A 90 -6.22 -5.16 -25.84
N LEU A 91 -7.46 -5.44 -26.24
CA LEU A 91 -8.16 -6.67 -25.88
C LEU A 91 -7.52 -7.85 -26.61
N LEU A 92 -7.14 -8.89 -25.88
CA LEU A 92 -6.56 -10.12 -26.42
C LEU A 92 -7.59 -11.26 -26.50
N GLY A 93 -8.71 -11.14 -25.77
CA GLY A 93 -9.76 -12.15 -25.67
C GLY A 93 -10.22 -12.32 -24.23
N LYS A 94 -10.65 -13.54 -23.88
CA LYS A 94 -10.97 -13.88 -22.49
C LYS A 94 -9.78 -14.57 -21.85
N GLY A 95 -9.45 -14.13 -20.64
CA GLY A 95 -8.42 -14.73 -19.80
C GLY A 95 -9.01 -15.79 -18.87
N THR A 96 -8.13 -16.54 -18.22
CA THR A 96 -8.52 -17.44 -17.14
C THR A 96 -8.71 -16.60 -15.88
N LEU A 97 -9.91 -16.62 -15.32
CA LEU A 97 -10.15 -16.09 -13.99
C LEU A 97 -9.59 -17.16 -13.01
N GLN A 98 -8.38 -16.96 -12.54
CA GLN A 98 -7.92 -17.68 -11.35
C GLN A 98 -8.53 -16.99 -10.13
N VAL A 99 -9.80 -17.28 -9.87
CA VAL A 99 -10.40 -17.03 -8.58
C VAL A 99 -9.93 -18.19 -7.72
N THR A 100 -8.94 -17.97 -6.90
CA THR A 100 -8.62 -18.90 -5.81
C THR A 100 -9.68 -18.69 -4.75
N ASP A 101 -10.85 -19.31 -4.95
CA ASP A 101 -11.97 -19.29 -4.00
C ASP A 101 -11.62 -19.98 -2.67
N ASP A 102 -10.44 -20.60 -2.54
CA ASP A 102 -10.11 -21.52 -1.46
C ASP A 102 -9.37 -20.89 -0.26
N MET A 103 -9.08 -19.58 -0.26
CA MET A 103 -8.30 -18.96 0.84
C MET A 103 -9.10 -18.06 1.78
N TRP A 104 -10.39 -17.87 1.54
CA TRP A 104 -11.28 -17.12 2.44
C TRP A 104 -12.35 -18.05 3.00
N ASP A 105 -11.91 -19.18 3.56
CA ASP A 105 -12.78 -20.01 4.36
C ASP A 105 -13.09 -19.26 5.68
N ASP A 106 -14.32 -19.31 6.12
CA ASP A 106 -15.06 -18.56 7.14
C ASP A 106 -14.38 -18.28 8.52
N GLU A 107 -13.07 -18.45 8.66
CA GLU A 107 -12.38 -18.34 9.95
C GLU A 107 -11.97 -16.91 10.33
N TYR A 108 -11.91 -15.97 9.35
CA TYR A 108 -11.52 -14.58 9.62
C TYR A 108 -12.69 -13.63 9.33
N THR A 109 -13.49 -13.39 10.33
CA THR A 109 -14.62 -12.47 10.22
C THR A 109 -14.14 -11.04 10.12
N ALA A 110 -14.53 -10.34 9.06
CA ALA A 110 -14.33 -8.90 8.92
C ALA A 110 -15.01 -8.15 10.07
N LEU A 111 -14.30 -7.22 10.70
CA LEU A 111 -14.87 -6.45 11.80
C LEU A 111 -15.71 -5.27 11.30
N GLU A 112 -16.80 -5.03 12.00
CA GLU A 112 -17.59 -3.80 11.91
C GLU A 112 -17.04 -2.73 12.86
N ILE A 113 -17.41 -1.47 12.63
CA ILE A 113 -17.01 -0.35 13.51
C ILE A 113 -17.49 -0.63 14.94
N GLY A 114 -16.57 -0.52 15.90
CA GLY A 114 -16.78 -0.78 17.32
C GLY A 114 -16.42 -2.18 17.77
N GLU A 115 -16.16 -3.10 16.86
CA GLU A 115 -15.76 -4.47 17.21
C GLU A 115 -14.27 -4.56 17.55
N LEU A 116 -13.92 -5.55 18.37
CA LEU A 116 -12.61 -5.71 18.98
C LEU A 116 -11.69 -6.56 18.12
N PHE A 117 -10.49 -6.05 17.80
CA PHE A 117 -9.43 -6.83 17.19
C PHE A 117 -8.88 -7.90 18.14
N THR A 118 -8.66 -9.08 17.60
CA THR A 118 -7.89 -10.14 18.28
C THR A 118 -6.48 -9.65 18.59
N ASP A 119 -5.96 -10.04 19.73
CA ASP A 119 -4.58 -9.76 20.10
C ASP A 119 -3.65 -10.69 19.31
N ILE A 120 -3.02 -10.16 18.29
CA ILE A 120 -2.10 -10.87 17.42
C ILE A 120 -0.64 -10.54 17.77
N THR A 121 0.26 -11.39 17.31
CA THR A 121 1.69 -11.31 17.58
C THR A 121 2.48 -11.14 16.28
N LEU A 122 3.44 -10.19 16.28
CA LEU A 122 4.33 -9.89 15.17
C LEU A 122 5.78 -9.74 15.70
N LEU A 123 6.71 -9.36 14.83
CA LEU A 123 8.09 -9.06 15.20
C LEU A 123 8.41 -7.58 14.95
N ASP A 124 9.10 -6.93 15.87
CA ASP A 124 9.68 -5.61 15.66
C ASP A 124 10.96 -5.67 14.79
N LEU A 125 11.57 -4.53 14.53
CA LEU A 125 12.78 -4.45 13.70
C LEU A 125 14.02 -5.10 14.35
N ASP A 126 13.99 -5.39 15.64
CA ASP A 126 15.03 -6.05 16.41
C ASP A 126 14.72 -7.54 16.67
N SER A 127 13.70 -8.07 16.00
CA SER A 127 13.21 -9.45 16.13
C SER A 127 12.60 -9.78 17.49
N ASN A 128 12.20 -8.78 18.27
CA ASN A 128 11.45 -9.02 19.48
C ASN A 128 9.98 -9.27 19.12
N THR A 129 9.37 -10.20 19.83
CA THR A 129 7.93 -10.46 19.74
C THR A 129 7.15 -9.28 20.31
N VAL A 130 6.19 -8.77 19.53
CA VAL A 130 5.29 -7.68 19.93
C VAL A 130 3.85 -8.09 19.69
N SER A 131 3.00 -7.92 20.69
CA SER A 131 1.55 -8.11 20.56
C SER A 131 0.86 -6.79 20.24
N LEU A 132 -0.29 -6.85 19.57
CA LEU A 132 -1.09 -5.66 19.31
C LEU A 132 -1.48 -4.96 20.63
N SER A 133 -1.71 -5.73 21.69
CA SER A 133 -2.00 -5.23 23.05
C SER A 133 -0.84 -4.49 23.73
N ASN A 134 0.40 -4.61 23.25
CA ASN A 134 1.52 -3.85 23.82
C ASN A 134 1.34 -2.33 23.71
N SER A 135 0.50 -1.88 22.80
CA SER A 135 0.12 -0.46 22.62
C SER A 135 -1.30 -0.16 23.09
N ASP A 136 -1.90 -1.00 23.93
CA ASP A 136 -3.21 -0.67 24.55
C ASP A 136 -3.08 0.62 25.36
N GLY A 137 -4.14 1.43 25.35
CA GLY A 137 -4.12 2.79 25.83
C GLY A 137 -3.79 3.83 24.75
N LYS A 138 -3.44 3.40 23.53
CA LYS A 138 -3.17 4.30 22.40
C LYS A 138 -4.07 4.01 21.21
N PHE A 139 -4.38 5.06 20.46
CA PHE A 139 -4.92 4.92 19.11
C PHE A 139 -3.84 4.40 18.17
N ARG A 140 -4.20 3.57 17.21
CA ARG A 140 -3.25 3.01 16.24
C ARG A 140 -3.82 3.09 14.83
N LEU A 141 -3.09 3.73 13.93
CA LEU A 141 -3.35 3.61 12.49
C LEU A 141 -2.50 2.47 11.96
N ILE A 142 -3.14 1.36 11.58
CA ILE A 142 -2.49 0.17 11.02
C ILE A 142 -2.55 0.27 9.51
N SER A 143 -1.39 0.22 8.85
CA SER A 143 -1.26 0.26 7.39
C SER A 143 -0.45 -0.94 6.91
N TYR A 144 -0.95 -1.62 5.89
CA TYR A 144 -0.35 -2.83 5.34
C TYR A 144 0.60 -2.50 4.20
N ILE A 145 1.77 -3.12 4.21
CA ILE A 145 2.85 -2.91 3.23
C ILE A 145 3.57 -4.22 2.91
N PHE A 146 4.39 -4.20 1.87
CA PHE A 146 5.48 -5.15 1.66
C PHE A 146 6.64 -4.47 0.92
N THR A 147 7.89 -4.90 1.20
CA THR A 147 9.08 -4.18 0.70
C THR A 147 9.33 -4.38 -0.78
N ARG A 148 8.86 -5.50 -1.36
CA ARG A 148 9.03 -5.84 -2.78
C ARG A 148 8.07 -5.10 -3.71
N CYS A 149 7.23 -4.17 -3.20
CA CYS A 149 6.31 -3.40 -4.02
C CYS A 149 7.04 -2.33 -4.83
N PRO A 150 7.12 -2.43 -6.17
CA PRO A 150 7.86 -1.47 -6.98
C PRO A 150 7.01 -0.26 -7.39
N MET A 151 5.72 -0.24 -7.02
CA MET A 151 4.76 0.78 -7.43
C MET A 151 4.80 1.99 -6.51
N PRO A 152 5.27 3.16 -6.95
CA PRO A 152 5.49 4.33 -6.09
C PRO A 152 4.21 4.88 -5.47
N ASN A 153 3.06 4.67 -6.11
CA ASN A 153 1.75 5.10 -5.64
C ASN A 153 1.02 4.08 -4.74
N MET A 154 1.65 2.95 -4.41
CA MET A 154 1.13 1.91 -3.53
C MET A 154 1.88 1.89 -2.18
N CYS A 155 2.56 0.79 -1.81
CA CYS A 155 3.23 0.70 -0.51
C CYS A 155 4.20 1.86 -0.22
N PRO A 156 5.05 2.34 -1.17
CA PRO A 156 5.87 3.52 -0.92
C PRO A 156 5.06 4.77 -0.57
N ALA A 157 3.93 5.00 -1.26
CA ALA A 157 3.05 6.13 -0.95
C ALA A 157 2.37 5.97 0.41
N VAL A 158 1.96 4.76 0.81
CA VAL A 158 1.40 4.47 2.14
C VAL A 158 2.44 4.80 3.23
N VAL A 159 3.70 4.42 3.04
CA VAL A 159 4.80 4.74 3.97
C VAL A 159 4.96 6.26 4.12
N VAL A 160 5.01 7.02 3.00
CA VAL A 160 5.13 8.49 3.02
C VAL A 160 3.94 9.14 3.73
N LYS A 161 2.72 8.66 3.52
CA LYS A 161 1.51 9.16 4.18
C LYS A 161 1.57 8.91 5.69
N ASN A 162 1.99 7.72 6.13
CA ASN A 162 2.17 7.41 7.54
C ASN A 162 3.28 8.27 8.17
N GLN A 163 4.38 8.52 7.46
CA GLN A 163 5.44 9.42 7.92
C GLN A 163 4.93 10.86 8.12
N TYR A 164 4.10 11.37 7.19
CA TYR A 164 3.47 12.68 7.36
C TYR A 164 2.62 12.70 8.63
N LEU A 165 1.74 11.71 8.80
CA LEU A 165 0.87 11.63 9.99
C LEU A 165 1.69 11.50 11.27
N ALA A 166 2.71 10.65 11.31
CA ALA A 166 3.59 10.51 12.47
C ALA A 166 4.22 11.86 12.88
N ARG A 167 4.65 12.67 11.91
CA ARG A 167 5.23 14.00 12.18
C ARG A 167 4.21 14.99 12.73
N VAL A 168 3.00 15.04 12.15
CA VAL A 168 1.97 16.01 12.58
C VAL A 168 1.30 15.64 13.90
N PHE A 169 1.47 14.39 14.36
CA PHE A 169 1.00 13.88 15.64
C PHE A 169 2.14 13.57 16.62
N ASN A 170 3.36 14.07 16.37
CA ASN A 170 4.52 13.76 17.20
C ASN A 170 4.38 14.21 18.67
N ASP A 171 3.60 15.27 18.89
CA ASP A 171 3.36 15.83 20.23
C ASP A 171 2.14 15.19 20.95
N ILE A 172 1.54 14.15 20.35
CA ILE A 172 0.39 13.43 20.89
C ILE A 172 0.82 11.99 21.19
N PRO A 173 1.20 11.65 22.43
CA PRO A 173 1.73 10.32 22.78
C PRO A 173 0.68 9.22 22.73
N GLU A 174 -0.60 9.57 22.69
CA GLU A 174 -1.74 8.65 22.67
C GLU A 174 -2.01 8.04 21.30
N ILE A 175 -1.23 8.35 20.24
CA ILE A 175 -1.42 7.78 18.92
C ILE A 175 -0.12 7.22 18.34
N GLU A 176 -0.22 6.06 17.71
CA GLU A 176 0.86 5.39 16.97
C GLU A 176 0.45 5.04 15.54
N PHE A 177 1.45 4.99 14.66
CA PHE A 177 1.31 4.63 13.25
C PHE A 177 2.09 3.35 13.00
N LEU A 178 1.38 2.28 12.62
CA LEU A 178 1.94 0.95 12.48
C LEU A 178 2.04 0.57 10.99
N LEU A 179 3.22 0.37 10.48
CA LEU A 179 3.49 -0.23 9.18
C LEU A 179 3.65 -1.73 9.38
N VAL A 180 2.70 -2.53 8.93
CA VAL A 180 2.71 -3.98 9.09
C VAL A 180 2.98 -4.63 7.74
N SER A 181 4.07 -5.37 7.64
CA SER A 181 4.31 -6.16 6.43
C SER A 181 3.48 -7.44 6.46
N PHE A 182 2.78 -7.69 5.35
CA PHE A 182 2.06 -8.94 5.13
C PHE A 182 2.88 -9.98 4.36
N ASP A 183 4.10 -9.64 3.93
CA ASP A 183 5.00 -10.58 3.26
C ASP A 183 5.74 -11.45 4.28
N TYR A 184 5.02 -12.43 4.82
CA TYR A 184 5.46 -13.30 5.93
C TYR A 184 6.59 -14.26 5.54
N ILE A 185 7.04 -14.24 4.28
CA ILE A 185 8.17 -15.06 3.81
C ILE A 185 9.43 -14.22 3.61
N TYR A 186 9.31 -13.07 2.95
CA TYR A 186 10.45 -12.26 2.54
C TYR A 186 10.80 -11.15 3.53
N ASP A 187 9.80 -10.45 4.07
CA ASP A 187 10.00 -9.25 4.90
C ASP A 187 10.38 -9.61 6.34
N THR A 188 11.57 -10.20 6.51
CA THR A 188 12.14 -10.43 7.83
C THR A 188 12.37 -9.11 8.58
N PRO A 189 12.49 -9.11 9.92
CA PRO A 189 12.84 -7.93 10.70
C PRO A 189 14.06 -7.20 10.17
N SER A 190 15.11 -7.92 9.75
CA SER A 190 16.33 -7.33 9.20
C SER A 190 16.09 -6.63 7.85
N ILE A 191 15.24 -7.16 6.98
CA ILE A 191 14.87 -6.54 5.72
C ILE A 191 14.04 -5.27 5.98
N LEU A 192 13.07 -5.32 6.90
CA LEU A 192 12.31 -4.14 7.29
C LEU A 192 13.21 -3.09 7.94
N LYS A 193 14.18 -3.49 8.75
CA LYS A 193 15.16 -2.58 9.37
C LYS A 193 16.01 -1.83 8.33
N ILE A 194 16.45 -2.53 7.29
CA ILE A 194 17.19 -1.90 6.17
C ILE A 194 16.31 -0.86 5.45
N ASN A 195 15.02 -1.16 5.21
CA ASN A 195 14.11 -0.30 4.45
C ASN A 195 13.53 0.85 5.29
N TYR A 196 13.20 0.60 6.56
CA TYR A 196 12.41 1.52 7.38
C TYR A 196 13.07 1.90 8.71
N GLY A 197 14.23 1.36 9.07
CA GLY A 197 14.91 1.62 10.34
C GLY A 197 15.12 3.10 10.61
N SER A 198 15.74 3.83 9.69
CA SER A 198 15.94 5.28 9.82
C SER A 198 14.65 6.08 9.92
N LEU A 199 13.59 5.60 9.26
CA LEU A 199 12.27 6.23 9.32
C LEU A 199 11.65 6.09 10.71
N VAL A 200 11.71 4.89 11.29
CA VAL A 200 11.21 4.58 12.64
C VAL A 200 12.04 5.31 13.70
N GLU A 201 13.36 5.33 13.58
CA GLU A 201 14.25 6.07 14.49
C GLU A 201 13.96 7.58 14.51
N SER A 202 13.57 8.14 13.36
CA SER A 202 13.27 9.57 13.23
C SER A 202 11.85 9.97 13.67
N ASN A 203 10.97 9.00 13.97
CA ASN A 203 9.57 9.25 14.33
C ASN A 203 9.15 8.29 15.46
N SER A 204 9.17 8.76 16.70
CA SER A 204 8.97 7.93 17.91
C SER A 204 7.63 7.20 17.96
N ASN A 205 6.60 7.76 17.33
CA ASN A 205 5.25 7.23 17.22
C ASN A 205 5.00 6.42 15.94
N LEU A 206 6.03 6.16 15.12
CA LEU A 206 5.95 5.28 13.94
C LEU A 206 6.67 3.97 14.24
N LYS A 207 6.02 2.86 13.97
CA LYS A 207 6.55 1.51 14.15
C LYS A 207 6.47 0.73 12.84
N ALA A 208 7.36 -0.22 12.65
CA ALA A 208 7.29 -1.17 11.54
C ALA A 208 7.40 -2.60 12.11
N TYR A 209 6.48 -3.45 11.70
CA TYR A 209 6.37 -4.83 12.18
C TYR A 209 6.41 -5.84 11.03
N SER A 210 7.12 -6.92 11.24
CA SER A 210 7.25 -8.05 10.34
C SER A 210 6.29 -9.16 10.76
N SER A 211 5.60 -9.73 9.79
CA SER A 211 4.81 -10.95 9.98
C SER A 211 5.60 -12.24 9.70
N PHE A 212 6.93 -12.15 9.51
CA PHE A 212 7.78 -13.30 9.24
C PHE A 212 7.62 -14.38 10.32
N GLY A 213 7.19 -15.58 9.91
CA GLY A 213 6.89 -16.69 10.83
C GLY A 213 5.57 -16.58 11.60
N HIS A 214 4.77 -15.54 11.40
CA HIS A 214 3.51 -15.28 12.07
C HIS A 214 2.31 -15.27 11.09
N ILE A 215 2.25 -16.32 10.25
CA ILE A 215 1.27 -16.40 9.15
C ILE A 215 -0.18 -16.31 9.64
N ASN A 216 -0.55 -17.04 10.68
CA ASN A 216 -1.93 -17.01 11.21
C ASN A 216 -2.29 -15.63 11.78
N ASP A 217 -1.36 -14.98 12.45
CA ASP A 217 -1.56 -13.66 13.03
C ASP A 217 -1.80 -12.60 11.97
N ILE A 218 -1.01 -12.61 10.87
CA ILE A 218 -1.20 -11.64 9.80
C ILE A 218 -2.47 -11.87 8.99
N PHE A 219 -2.88 -13.15 8.80
CA PHE A 219 -4.17 -13.45 8.18
C PHE A 219 -5.33 -13.02 9.06
N THR A 220 -5.25 -13.27 10.39
CA THR A 220 -6.25 -12.78 11.36
C THR A 220 -6.37 -11.27 11.30
N LEU A 221 -5.24 -10.55 11.41
CA LEU A 221 -5.24 -9.08 11.38
C LEU A 221 -5.75 -8.54 10.05
N GLY A 222 -5.31 -9.11 8.92
CA GLY A 222 -5.76 -8.77 7.59
C GLY A 222 -7.25 -8.99 7.39
N GLY A 223 -7.75 -10.18 7.71
CA GLY A 223 -9.17 -10.53 7.62
C GLY A 223 -10.04 -9.58 8.45
N GLN A 224 -9.70 -9.35 9.71
CA GLN A 224 -10.41 -8.41 10.59
C GLN A 224 -10.38 -6.98 10.06
N SER A 225 -9.32 -6.56 9.39
CA SER A 225 -9.21 -5.25 8.72
C SER A 225 -9.86 -5.21 7.34
N GLN A 226 -10.40 -6.32 6.83
CA GLN A 226 -10.85 -6.45 5.43
C GLN A 226 -9.73 -6.16 4.43
N VAL A 227 -8.50 -6.59 4.73
CA VAL A 227 -7.34 -6.50 3.85
C VAL A 227 -7.03 -7.89 3.32
N SER A 228 -7.11 -8.03 2.02
CA SER A 228 -6.80 -9.27 1.30
C SER A 228 -5.36 -9.26 0.80
N PHE A 229 -4.67 -10.37 0.94
CA PHE A 229 -3.37 -10.63 0.29
C PHE A 229 -3.24 -12.14 0.05
N TRP A 230 -2.63 -12.52 -1.09
CA TRP A 230 -2.49 -13.92 -1.52
C TRP A 230 -1.29 -14.08 -2.45
N GLY A 231 -0.93 -15.31 -2.80
CA GLY A 231 0.12 -15.63 -3.77
C GLY A 231 1.54 -15.31 -3.30
N ILE A 232 1.75 -15.14 -1.99
CA ILE A 232 3.07 -14.77 -1.43
C ILE A 232 4.05 -15.92 -1.58
N GLU A 233 3.59 -17.17 -1.40
CA GLU A 233 4.40 -18.39 -1.52
C GLU A 233 4.81 -18.66 -2.96
N GLU A 234 3.91 -18.43 -3.89
CA GLU A 234 4.13 -18.60 -5.33
C GLU A 234 4.86 -17.42 -5.96
N ASN A 235 5.16 -16.40 -5.18
CA ASN A 235 5.75 -15.15 -5.65
C ASN A 235 4.87 -14.43 -6.70
N ASP A 236 3.56 -14.62 -6.58
CA ASP A 236 2.48 -14.05 -7.41
C ASP A 236 1.53 -13.22 -6.54
N ILE A 237 2.06 -12.13 -6.00
CA ILE A 237 1.46 -11.37 -4.92
C ILE A 237 0.26 -10.55 -5.40
N GLY A 238 -0.92 -10.86 -4.84
CA GLY A 238 -2.08 -10.01 -4.93
C GLY A 238 -2.45 -9.42 -3.57
N HIS A 239 -2.97 -8.21 -3.54
CA HIS A 239 -3.42 -7.58 -2.29
C HIS A 239 -4.39 -6.42 -2.53
N SER A 240 -5.24 -6.14 -1.54
CA SER A 240 -6.01 -4.90 -1.45
C SER A 240 -5.22 -3.82 -0.69
N LEU A 241 -5.63 -2.56 -0.81
CA LEU A 241 -5.03 -1.43 -0.09
C LEU A 241 -6.05 -0.85 0.89
N ARG A 242 -5.74 -0.94 2.16
CA ARG A 242 -6.54 -0.36 3.24
C ARG A 242 -5.66 -0.05 4.44
N SER A 243 -5.99 1.02 5.16
CA SER A 243 -5.47 1.30 6.50
C SER A 243 -6.65 1.39 7.47
N VAL A 244 -6.47 0.94 8.71
CA VAL A 244 -7.52 0.97 9.73
C VAL A 244 -7.06 1.73 10.96
N LEU A 245 -7.95 2.56 11.51
CA LEU A 245 -7.74 3.23 12.79
C LEU A 245 -8.48 2.46 13.88
N ILE A 246 -7.78 2.11 14.94
CA ILE A 246 -8.33 1.45 16.12
C ILE A 246 -8.15 2.33 17.37
N ASP A 247 -9.04 2.14 18.33
CA ASP A 247 -9.04 2.86 19.61
C ASP A 247 -8.05 2.28 20.64
N PRO A 248 -7.91 2.88 21.83
CA PRO A 248 -7.06 2.38 22.91
C PRO A 248 -7.37 0.96 23.37
N GLU A 249 -8.59 0.47 23.20
CA GLU A 249 -9.04 -0.88 23.55
C GLU A 249 -9.01 -1.84 22.34
N ARG A 250 -8.42 -1.44 21.23
CA ARG A 250 -8.33 -2.21 19.96
C ARG A 250 -9.66 -2.35 19.21
N ARG A 251 -10.63 -1.44 19.36
CA ARG A 251 -11.85 -1.46 18.56
C ARG A 251 -11.67 -0.72 17.24
N LEU A 252 -12.25 -1.25 16.19
CA LEU A 252 -12.25 -0.59 14.88
C LEU A 252 -13.03 0.72 14.93
N LEU A 253 -12.38 1.83 14.61
CA LEU A 253 -12.99 3.16 14.54
C LEU A 253 -13.29 3.59 13.11
N LYS A 254 -12.35 3.37 12.21
CA LYS A 254 -12.45 3.85 10.84
C LYS A 254 -11.52 3.08 9.91
N ALA A 255 -11.95 2.89 8.66
CA ALA A 255 -11.11 2.41 7.57
C ALA A 255 -10.86 3.50 6.53
N PHE A 256 -9.70 3.43 5.87
CA PHE A 256 -9.26 4.31 4.79
C PHE A 256 -8.89 3.42 3.60
N ASP A 257 -9.75 3.40 2.59
CA ASP A 257 -9.66 2.48 1.47
C ASP A 257 -8.85 3.02 0.29
N GLY A 258 -8.19 2.12 -0.43
CA GLY A 258 -7.55 2.37 -1.69
C GLY A 258 -6.27 3.20 -1.62
N MET A 259 -5.84 3.69 -2.78
CA MET A 259 -4.61 4.47 -2.94
C MET A 259 -4.80 5.97 -2.65
N ASP A 260 -6.02 6.47 -2.74
CA ASP A 260 -6.30 7.91 -2.86
C ASP A 260 -6.62 8.60 -1.54
N TRP A 261 -6.61 7.89 -0.41
CA TRP A 261 -6.82 8.59 0.85
C TRP A 261 -5.72 9.65 1.09
N ARG A 262 -6.16 10.84 1.44
CA ARG A 262 -5.28 12.00 1.56
C ARG A 262 -4.84 12.17 3.01
N PRO A 263 -3.52 12.30 3.28
CA PRO A 263 -3.02 12.39 4.64
C PRO A 263 -3.56 13.62 5.40
N ASP A 264 -3.80 14.75 4.71
CA ASP A 264 -4.40 15.95 5.32
C ASP A 264 -5.88 15.77 5.70
N ALA A 265 -6.64 14.97 4.94
CA ALA A 265 -8.01 14.60 5.29
C ALA A 265 -8.01 13.60 6.45
N THR A 266 -7.14 12.60 6.40
CA THR A 266 -6.98 11.61 7.48
C THR A 266 -6.53 12.26 8.78
N GLU A 267 -5.63 13.25 8.74
CA GLU A 267 -5.25 14.06 9.92
C GLU A 267 -6.48 14.72 10.56
N ARG A 268 -7.33 15.37 9.76
CA ARG A 268 -8.56 16.00 10.28
C ARG A 268 -9.50 14.98 10.93
N ASP A 269 -9.67 13.83 10.29
CA ASP A 269 -10.50 12.76 10.82
C ASP A 269 -9.97 12.24 12.16
N ILE A 270 -8.68 11.94 12.24
CA ILE A 270 -8.03 11.49 13.48
C ILE A 270 -8.18 12.55 14.58
N ARG A 271 -7.89 13.83 14.29
CA ARG A 271 -8.06 14.91 15.28
C ARG A 271 -9.50 15.03 15.79
N ASN A 272 -10.49 14.84 14.93
CA ASN A 272 -11.90 14.86 15.34
C ASN A 272 -12.23 13.65 16.24
N ILE A 273 -11.68 12.48 15.95
CA ILE A 273 -11.85 11.29 16.78
C ILE A 273 -11.19 11.50 18.15
N LEU A 274 -9.92 11.93 18.19
CA LEU A 274 -9.21 12.20 19.45
C LEU A 274 -9.99 13.19 20.33
N LYS A 275 -10.52 14.27 19.75
CA LYS A 275 -11.38 15.24 20.49
C LYS A 275 -12.63 14.57 21.07
N ALA A 276 -13.25 13.63 20.38
CA ALA A 276 -14.41 12.91 20.89
C ALA A 276 -14.08 12.03 22.11
N TYR A 277 -12.81 11.61 22.24
CA TYR A 277 -12.29 10.91 23.43
C TYR A 277 -11.73 11.86 24.50
N SER A 278 -11.93 13.20 24.36
CA SER A 278 -11.45 14.23 25.29
C SER A 278 -9.92 14.32 25.42
N LEU A 279 -9.22 14.06 24.32
CA LEU A 279 -7.75 14.18 24.18
C LEU A 279 -7.35 15.42 23.36
#